data_abe5a73fc687a74fd90ca3bd9d7372a6
#
_entry.id   abe5a73fc687a74fd90ca3bd9d7372a6
#
_cell.length_a   1.000
_cell.length_b   1.000
_cell.length_c   1.000
_cell.angle_alpha   90.00
_cell.angle_beta   90.00
_cell.angle_gamma   90.00
#
_symmetry.space_group_name_H-M   'P 1'
#
loop_
_entity.id
_entity.type
_entity.pdbx_description
1 polymer ?
#
loop_
_entity_poly.entity_id
_entity_poly.type
_entity_poly.pdbx_seq_one_letter_code
_entity_poly.pdbx_strand_id
1 'polypeptide(L)'
;MANTTEIFYHGTCYLFDKFSLSLLGKGEGKSKFGQGIYISSSYKSAALYASKAAKANGKSSCYVYTVEVPLLTDVNHIFSNKPVNKEIVARAENVVGEAIPNEAMAEGKYFRKYIGN
;
A
#
# COMPACT_ATOMS: atom_id res chain seq x y z
N MET A 1 -22.20 3.20 17.67
CA MET A 1 -20.78 3.51 17.91
C MET A 1 -20.06 3.82 16.62
N ALA A 2 -19.16 4.78 16.65
CA ALA A 2 -18.37 5.08 15.45
C ALA A 2 -17.40 3.93 15.16
N ASN A 3 -17.26 3.56 13.90
CA ASN A 3 -16.26 2.58 13.49
C ASN A 3 -14.87 3.21 13.58
N THR A 4 -13.91 2.46 14.07
CA THR A 4 -12.52 2.90 14.18
C THR A 4 -11.64 2.30 13.09
N THR A 5 -12.20 1.44 12.25
CA THR A 5 -11.49 0.78 11.17
C THR A 5 -12.33 0.76 9.89
N GLU A 6 -11.67 0.54 8.78
CA GLU A 6 -12.30 0.32 7.49
C GLU A 6 -11.83 -1.02 6.94
N ILE A 7 -12.67 -1.64 6.10
CA ILE A 7 -12.36 -2.93 5.50
C ILE A 7 -11.84 -2.73 4.08
N PHE A 8 -10.70 -3.33 3.82
CA PHE A 8 -10.11 -3.42 2.49
C PHE A 8 -9.83 -4.87 2.14
N TYR A 9 -9.37 -5.11 0.93
CA TYR A 9 -9.15 -6.47 0.43
C TYR A 9 -7.75 -6.57 -0.17
N HIS A 10 -7.09 -7.68 0.10
CA HIS A 10 -5.76 -7.98 -0.46
C HIS A 10 -5.84 -9.25 -1.28
N GLY A 11 -5.58 -9.15 -2.59
CA GLY A 11 -5.57 -10.29 -3.48
C GLY A 11 -4.16 -10.86 -3.63
N THR A 12 -4.05 -12.18 -3.55
CA THR A 12 -2.75 -12.86 -3.62
C THR A 12 -2.91 -14.30 -4.10
N CYS A 13 -1.83 -14.90 -4.56
CA CYS A 13 -1.80 -16.33 -4.87
C CYS A 13 -1.10 -17.14 -3.77
N TYR A 14 -0.78 -16.52 -2.64
CA TYR A 14 -0.13 -17.18 -1.51
C TYR A 14 -1.01 -17.17 -0.27
N LEU A 15 -1.08 -18.33 0.40
CA LEU A 15 -1.79 -18.45 1.67
C LEU A 15 -0.82 -18.17 2.80
N PHE A 16 -1.18 -17.27 3.71
CA PHE A 16 -0.33 -16.91 4.86
C PHE A 16 -1.18 -16.47 6.05
N ASP A 17 -0.60 -16.56 7.25
CA ASP A 17 -1.29 -16.21 8.49
C ASP A 17 -1.22 -14.72 8.79
N LYS A 18 -0.15 -14.06 8.40
CA LYS A 18 0.01 -12.63 8.58
C LYS A 18 0.88 -12.04 7.47
N PHE A 19 0.72 -10.74 7.25
CA PHE A 19 1.49 -10.05 6.23
C PHE A 19 2.98 -10.03 6.57
N SER A 20 3.80 -10.20 5.54
CA SER A 20 5.25 -10.23 5.68
C SER A 20 5.89 -9.51 4.50
N LEU A 21 6.94 -8.75 4.78
CA LEU A 21 7.70 -8.07 3.74
C LEU A 21 8.39 -9.06 2.78
N SER A 22 8.59 -10.30 3.22
CA SER A 22 9.19 -11.32 2.34
C SER A 22 8.30 -11.70 1.17
N LEU A 23 7.00 -11.34 1.22
CA LEU A 23 6.06 -11.59 0.12
C LEU A 23 5.96 -10.43 -0.86
N LEU A 24 6.64 -9.32 -0.60
CA LEU A 24 6.61 -8.18 -1.51
C LEU A 24 7.22 -8.55 -2.86
N GLY A 25 6.58 -8.08 -3.93
CA GLY A 25 7.04 -8.32 -5.28
C GLY A 25 6.68 -9.67 -5.86
N LYS A 26 6.01 -10.54 -5.10
CA LYS A 26 5.60 -11.86 -5.59
C LYS A 26 4.23 -11.84 -6.27
N GLY A 27 3.61 -10.68 -6.38
CA GLY A 27 2.39 -10.53 -7.13
C GLY A 27 2.66 -10.18 -8.59
N GLU A 28 1.59 -10.07 -9.37
CA GLU A 28 1.69 -9.72 -10.79
C GLU A 28 2.23 -8.30 -11.01
N GLY A 29 1.92 -7.38 -10.11
CA GLY A 29 2.22 -5.97 -10.28
C GLY A 29 3.68 -5.57 -10.09
N LYS A 30 4.53 -6.44 -9.61
CA LYS A 30 5.96 -6.18 -9.45
C LYS A 30 6.27 -4.92 -8.66
N SER A 31 5.49 -4.60 -7.64
CA SER A 31 5.69 -3.41 -6.81
C SER A 31 5.66 -2.11 -7.61
N LYS A 32 4.70 -1.99 -8.52
CA LYS A 32 4.54 -0.83 -9.41
C LYS A 32 4.59 0.51 -8.69
N PHE A 33 4.05 0.58 -7.47
CA PHE A 33 3.99 1.82 -6.68
C PHE A 33 4.97 1.82 -5.53
N GLY A 34 6.02 0.99 -5.59
CA GLY A 34 6.99 0.84 -4.53
C GLY A 34 6.70 -0.37 -3.66
N GLN A 35 7.54 -0.59 -2.66
CA GLN A 35 7.36 -1.69 -1.73
C GLN A 35 6.21 -1.40 -0.77
N GLY A 36 5.37 -2.41 -0.50
CA GLY A 36 4.25 -2.26 0.41
C GLY A 36 3.25 -3.38 0.19
N ILE A 37 2.25 -3.43 1.05
CA ILE A 37 1.15 -4.37 0.93
C ILE A 37 0.02 -3.64 0.21
N TYR A 38 -0.36 -4.14 -0.95
CA TYR A 38 -1.36 -3.50 -1.81
C TYR A 38 -2.74 -4.01 -1.46
N ILE A 39 -3.65 -3.08 -1.19
CA ILE A 39 -5.03 -3.39 -0.82
C ILE A 39 -5.99 -2.54 -1.66
N SER A 40 -7.22 -3.01 -1.76
CA SER A 40 -8.27 -2.32 -2.51
C SER A 40 -9.55 -2.28 -1.69
N SER A 41 -10.32 -1.21 -1.84
CA SER A 41 -11.65 -1.15 -1.25
C SER A 41 -12.65 -2.03 -2.01
N SER A 42 -12.30 -2.49 -3.21
CA SER A 42 -13.15 -3.31 -4.05
C SER A 42 -12.73 -4.79 -3.97
N TYR A 43 -13.64 -5.63 -3.49
CA TYR A 43 -13.43 -7.08 -3.49
C TYR A 43 -13.13 -7.59 -4.89
N LYS A 44 -13.91 -7.13 -5.88
CA LYS A 44 -13.77 -7.55 -7.27
C LYS A 44 -12.37 -7.24 -7.80
N SER A 45 -11.85 -6.05 -7.54
CA SER A 45 -10.50 -5.66 -7.97
C SER A 45 -9.44 -6.54 -7.32
N ALA A 46 -9.57 -6.81 -6.03
CA ALA A 46 -8.64 -7.68 -5.33
C ALA A 46 -8.68 -9.11 -5.88
N ALA A 47 -9.88 -9.61 -6.19
CA ALA A 47 -10.04 -10.95 -6.76
C ALA A 47 -9.42 -11.05 -8.15
N LEU A 48 -9.59 -10.03 -8.98
CA LEU A 48 -8.97 -10.00 -10.30
C LEU A 48 -7.45 -9.98 -10.21
N TYR A 49 -6.92 -9.17 -9.29
CA TYR A 49 -5.48 -9.11 -9.04
C TYR A 49 -4.96 -10.47 -8.57
N ALA A 50 -5.68 -11.12 -7.64
CA ALA A 50 -5.29 -12.44 -7.13
C ALA A 50 -5.23 -13.48 -8.26
N SER A 51 -6.21 -13.46 -9.16
CA SER A 51 -6.24 -14.36 -10.31
C SER A 51 -5.06 -14.13 -11.26
N LYS A 52 -4.75 -12.86 -11.55
CA LYS A 52 -3.60 -12.52 -12.39
C LYS A 52 -2.28 -12.92 -11.74
N ALA A 53 -2.15 -12.70 -10.43
CA ALA A 53 -0.95 -13.10 -9.69
C ALA A 53 -0.76 -14.61 -9.72
N ALA A 54 -1.84 -15.39 -9.59
CA ALA A 54 -1.78 -16.84 -9.65
C ALA A 54 -1.26 -17.30 -11.03
N LYS A 55 -1.80 -16.72 -12.10
CA LYS A 55 -1.35 -17.05 -13.45
C LYS A 55 0.11 -16.70 -13.66
N ALA A 56 0.53 -15.53 -13.20
CA ALA A 56 1.92 -15.08 -13.36
C ALA A 56 2.90 -15.95 -12.59
N ASN A 57 2.46 -16.56 -11.49
CA ASN A 57 3.32 -17.39 -10.64
C ASN A 57 3.08 -18.89 -10.77
N GLY A 58 2.31 -19.30 -11.77
CA GLY A 58 2.07 -20.73 -12.02
C GLY A 58 1.26 -21.42 -10.92
N LYS A 59 0.40 -20.69 -10.23
CA LYS A 59 -0.42 -21.23 -9.15
C LYS A 59 -1.82 -21.55 -9.62
N SER A 60 -2.41 -22.60 -9.08
CA SER A 60 -3.77 -23.02 -9.42
C SER A 60 -4.83 -22.40 -8.50
N SER A 61 -4.43 -21.76 -7.43
CA SER A 61 -5.35 -21.15 -6.47
C SER A 61 -4.96 -19.70 -6.20
N CYS A 62 -5.94 -18.90 -5.84
CA CYS A 62 -5.72 -17.53 -5.41
C CYS A 62 -6.62 -17.22 -4.22
N TYR A 63 -6.30 -16.15 -3.51
CA TYR A 63 -6.93 -15.82 -2.23
C TYR A 63 -7.20 -14.33 -2.15
N VAL A 64 -8.26 -13.98 -1.43
CA VAL A 64 -8.55 -12.59 -1.09
C VAL A 64 -8.66 -12.49 0.43
N TYR A 65 -7.80 -11.68 1.02
CA TYR A 65 -7.81 -11.44 2.46
C TYR A 65 -8.64 -10.21 2.77
N THR A 66 -9.46 -10.29 3.80
CA THR A 66 -10.13 -9.13 4.35
C THR A 66 -9.16 -8.46 5.33
N VAL A 67 -8.92 -7.17 5.14
CA VAL A 67 -7.93 -6.43 5.92
C VAL A 67 -8.62 -5.27 6.63
N GLU A 68 -8.50 -5.22 7.94
CA GLU A 68 -8.96 -4.07 8.72
C GLU A 68 -7.83 -3.06 8.84
N VAL A 69 -8.12 -1.81 8.48
CA VAL A 69 -7.13 -0.73 8.61
C VAL A 69 -7.74 0.38 9.45
N PRO A 70 -6.92 1.16 10.17
CA PRO A 70 -7.44 2.33 10.88
C PRO A 70 -8.12 3.29 9.92
N LEU A 71 -9.14 4.00 10.39
CA LEU A 71 -9.79 5.02 9.56
C LEU A 71 -8.73 5.99 9.04
N LEU A 72 -8.82 6.33 7.77
CA LEU A 72 -7.84 7.21 7.12
C LEU A 72 -8.03 8.64 7.61
N THR A 73 -6.93 9.26 8.01
CA THR A 73 -6.87 10.64 8.47
C THR A 73 -5.74 11.36 7.73
N ASP A 74 -5.64 12.66 7.91
CA ASP A 74 -4.57 13.44 7.28
C ASP A 74 -3.18 13.04 7.76
N VAL A 75 -3.08 12.41 8.94
CA VAL A 75 -1.79 12.08 9.54
C VAL A 75 -1.38 10.61 9.39
N ASN A 76 -2.24 9.77 8.85
CA ASN A 76 -1.89 8.35 8.67
C ASN A 76 -1.97 7.90 7.21
N HIS A 77 -2.17 8.84 6.27
CA HIS A 77 -2.31 8.46 4.88
C HIS A 77 -1.96 9.64 3.96
N ILE A 78 -1.53 9.33 2.73
CA ILE A 78 -1.22 10.34 1.72
C ILE A 78 -1.98 10.03 0.44
N PHE A 79 -2.51 11.08 -0.19
CA PHE A 79 -3.13 10.96 -1.51
C PHE A 79 -2.07 11.13 -2.60
N SER A 80 -2.15 10.30 -3.64
CA SER A 80 -1.17 10.36 -4.74
C SER A 80 -1.14 11.71 -5.45
N ASN A 81 -2.28 12.38 -5.53
CA ASN A 81 -2.44 13.60 -6.33
C ASN A 81 -2.68 14.86 -5.49
N LYS A 82 -2.32 14.83 -4.22
CA LYS A 82 -2.48 15.98 -3.31
C LYS A 82 -1.20 16.23 -2.53
N PRO A 83 -1.00 17.47 -2.04
CA PRO A 83 0.16 17.77 -1.18
C PRO A 83 0.17 16.89 0.06
N VAL A 84 1.36 16.61 0.56
CA VAL A 84 1.54 15.76 1.73
C VAL A 84 1.37 16.58 3.00
N ASN A 85 0.69 16.00 4.00
CA ASN A 85 0.50 16.62 5.29
C ASN A 85 1.85 16.92 5.97
N LYS A 86 1.95 18.10 6.60
CA LYS A 86 3.20 18.56 7.22
C LYS A 86 3.70 17.63 8.32
N GLU A 87 2.80 17.03 9.09
CA GLU A 87 3.20 16.09 10.15
C GLU A 87 3.82 14.82 9.58
N ILE A 88 3.30 14.35 8.44
CA ILE A 88 3.86 13.19 7.75
C ILE A 88 5.25 13.53 7.24
N VAL A 89 5.42 14.71 6.65
CA VAL A 89 6.72 15.17 6.16
C VAL A 89 7.72 15.23 7.32
N ALA A 90 7.33 15.82 8.45
CA ALA A 90 8.22 15.95 9.61
C ALA A 90 8.67 14.58 10.14
N ARG A 91 7.76 13.62 10.22
CA ARG A 91 8.10 12.26 10.66
C ARG A 91 9.07 11.59 9.69
N ALA A 92 8.83 11.78 8.38
CA ALA A 92 9.71 11.21 7.37
C ALA A 92 11.10 11.84 7.43
N GLU A 93 11.19 13.16 7.63
CA GLU A 93 12.47 13.83 7.77
C GLU A 93 13.28 13.32 8.96
N ASN A 94 12.61 13.02 10.06
CA ASN A 94 13.27 12.43 11.22
C ASN A 94 13.87 11.06 10.91
N VAL A 95 13.18 10.26 10.11
CA VAL A 95 13.65 8.91 9.76
C VAL A 95 14.77 8.99 8.72
N VAL A 96 14.60 9.83 7.71
CA VAL A 96 15.58 9.99 6.61
C VAL A 96 16.83 10.72 7.09
N GLY A 97 16.68 11.66 8.02
CA GLY A 97 17.80 12.41 8.57
C GLY A 97 18.15 13.66 7.77
N GLU A 98 17.31 14.09 6.83
CA GLU A 98 17.52 15.29 6.03
C GLU A 98 16.19 15.89 5.61
N ALA A 99 16.22 17.14 5.16
CA ALA A 99 15.04 17.86 4.69
C ALA A 99 14.56 17.26 3.37
N ILE A 100 13.25 17.15 3.24
CA ILE A 100 12.62 16.61 2.02
C ILE A 100 12.41 17.78 1.05
N PRO A 101 12.84 17.65 -0.23
CA PRO A 101 12.66 18.70 -1.23
C PRO A 101 11.19 19.08 -1.45
N ASN A 102 10.93 20.34 -1.75
CA ASN A 102 9.57 20.83 -1.98
C ASN A 102 8.85 20.07 -3.08
N GLU A 103 9.53 19.73 -4.16
CA GLU A 103 8.93 18.98 -5.26
C GLU A 103 8.48 17.58 -4.85
N ALA A 104 9.12 16.99 -3.86
CA ALA A 104 8.70 15.69 -3.34
C ALA A 104 7.48 15.79 -2.43
N MET A 105 7.21 16.98 -1.88
CA MET A 105 6.05 17.20 -1.02
C MET A 105 4.80 17.65 -1.77
N ALA A 106 4.95 18.07 -3.01
CA ALA A 106 3.87 18.67 -3.79
C ALA A 106 2.72 17.71 -4.04
N GLU A 107 3.02 16.43 -4.22
CA GLU A 107 2.02 15.38 -4.38
C GLU A 107 2.51 14.08 -3.73
N GLY A 108 1.56 13.32 -3.19
CA GLY A 108 1.88 12.06 -2.51
C GLY A 108 2.67 11.07 -3.35
N LYS A 109 2.40 11.02 -4.66
CA LYS A 109 3.12 10.10 -5.55
C LYS A 109 4.62 10.41 -5.62
N TYR A 110 5.00 11.67 -5.58
CA TYR A 110 6.41 12.06 -5.57
C TYR A 110 7.05 11.81 -4.22
N PHE A 111 6.31 12.08 -3.15
CA PHE A 111 6.75 11.83 -1.78
C PHE A 111 7.05 10.35 -1.57
N ARG A 112 6.11 9.48 -1.96
CA ARG A 112 6.28 8.04 -1.82
C ARG A 112 7.51 7.55 -2.60
N LYS A 113 7.70 8.06 -3.81
CA LYS A 113 8.85 7.68 -4.62
C LYS A 113 10.16 8.11 -3.98
N TYR A 114 10.18 9.31 -3.40
CA TYR A 114 11.37 9.85 -2.74
C TYR A 114 11.78 9.02 -1.52
N ILE A 115 10.81 8.73 -0.63
CA ILE A 115 11.11 8.01 0.61
C ILE A 115 11.25 6.50 0.41
N GLY A 116 10.67 5.95 -0.65
CA GLY A 116 10.67 4.51 -0.91
C GLY A 116 11.89 3.99 -1.66
N ASN A 117 12.75 4.88 -2.07
CA ASN A 117 13.95 4.49 -2.82
C ASN A 117 15.15 4.29 -1.91
#